data_5ac0fb67067891be826dff7ae984c622
#
_entry.id   5ac0fb67067891be826dff7ae984c622
#
_cell.length_a   1.000
_cell.length_b   1.000
_cell.length_c   1.000
_cell.angle_alpha   90.00
_cell.angle_beta   90.00
_cell.angle_gamma   90.00
#
_symmetry.space_group_name_H-M   'P 1'
#
loop_
_entity.id
_entity.type
_entity.pdbx_description
1 polymer ?
#
loop_
_entity_poly.entity_id
_entity_poly.type
_entity_poly.pdbx_seq_one_letter_code
_entity_poly.pdbx_strand_id
1 'polypeptide(L)'
;MQLTAGSLILRRMFKLLDRYILKKFLGTFFFTLLVLTTIAVVIDTSEKADDFVKSKLGAWDLVTHYYIGFIPFIMSMIFPLITFIAVIYFSSKMAGKSEFIAILAGGVRYNRMLRPYVIGSVFLAGLFWLASQYWVPRANEIRTDFQAVYVDGNSSYNSDPYRTNNYYLRVDPTTFVGFRYYDTVNKTASNFFMQKIRDNKVYYNLRAETIHWDAAKKDWKLNNIIERKIEGLKETLKKIDTLHVNLNVVPKELRRDDYLKDKLTTPELKQFIHMEEIRGSEGLNTFKVELFHRDATPFSVIIMTLIGAIIATRKIRGGSGFQLAIGIVMAATFVVMDKFSVTFSTKGDLPPMLAAWLPNIIFGGVAVVLYIKTPK
;
A
#
# COMPACT_ATOMS: atom_id res chain seq x y z
N MET A 1 -22.33 40.16 -16.89
CA MET A 1 -21.34 39.27 -16.26
C MET A 1 -22.10 38.31 -15.35
N GLN A 2 -22.60 37.19 -15.90
CA GLN A 2 -23.44 36.22 -15.19
C GLN A 2 -22.54 35.37 -14.31
N LEU A 3 -22.59 35.60 -13.01
CA LEU A 3 -22.05 34.64 -12.03
C LEU A 3 -22.95 33.41 -12.08
N THR A 4 -22.35 32.25 -12.48
CA THR A 4 -23.06 30.98 -12.57
C THR A 4 -23.67 30.59 -11.23
N ALA A 5 -24.85 29.98 -11.24
CA ALA A 5 -25.59 29.56 -10.03
C ALA A 5 -24.76 28.75 -9.05
N GLY A 6 -23.78 27.97 -9.54
CA GLY A 6 -22.84 27.24 -8.73
C GLY A 6 -21.93 28.11 -7.84
N SER A 7 -21.52 29.30 -8.31
CA SER A 7 -20.69 30.22 -7.50
C SER A 7 -21.49 30.90 -6.37
N LEU A 8 -22.80 31.10 -6.55
CA LEU A 8 -23.69 31.61 -5.53
C LEU A 8 -24.04 30.60 -4.45
N ILE A 9 -24.18 29.33 -4.80
CA ILE A 9 -24.41 28.24 -3.85
C ILE A 9 -23.15 28.01 -2.99
N LEU A 10 -21.96 27.98 -3.57
CA LEU A 10 -20.69 27.89 -2.86
C LEU A 10 -20.47 29.10 -1.92
N ARG A 11 -20.81 30.31 -2.35
CA ARG A 11 -20.68 31.53 -1.54
C ARG A 11 -21.63 31.55 -0.33
N ARG A 12 -22.81 30.88 -0.43
CA ARG A 12 -23.77 30.72 0.69
C ARG A 12 -23.34 29.62 1.67
N MET A 13 -22.62 28.59 1.22
CA MET A 13 -22.13 27.49 2.06
C MET A 13 -20.89 27.89 2.89
N PHE A 14 -19.99 28.69 2.34
CA PHE A 14 -18.75 29.13 3.00
C PHE A 14 -18.85 30.57 3.54
N LYS A 15 -19.06 30.67 4.86
CA LYS A 15 -18.91 31.97 5.56
C LYS A 15 -17.42 32.29 5.72
N LEU A 16 -17.09 33.55 6.03
CA LEU A 16 -15.71 34.02 6.24
C LEU A 16 -14.94 33.16 7.24
N LEU A 17 -15.60 32.69 8.30
CA LEU A 17 -15.03 31.81 9.33
C LEU A 17 -14.60 30.45 8.77
N ASP A 18 -15.44 29.84 7.91
CA ASP A 18 -15.11 28.53 7.34
C ASP A 18 -13.87 28.61 6.44
N ARG A 19 -13.82 29.67 5.61
CA ARG A 19 -12.66 29.91 4.74
C ARG A 19 -11.39 30.17 5.56
N TYR A 20 -11.50 30.91 6.66
CA TYR A 20 -10.38 31.19 7.54
C TYR A 20 -9.80 29.92 8.15
N ILE A 21 -10.64 29.07 8.78
CA ILE A 21 -10.22 27.82 9.38
C ILE A 21 -9.67 26.85 8.32
N LEU A 22 -10.37 26.72 7.19
CA LEU A 22 -9.95 25.83 6.10
C LEU A 22 -8.60 26.26 5.50
N LYS A 23 -8.40 27.56 5.27
CA LYS A 23 -7.10 28.08 4.77
C LYS A 23 -5.97 27.82 5.76
N LYS A 24 -6.20 28.01 7.06
CA LYS A 24 -5.22 27.68 8.10
C LYS A 24 -4.93 26.19 8.13
N PHE A 25 -5.97 25.35 8.09
CA PHE A 25 -5.81 23.88 8.08
C PHE A 25 -4.97 23.41 6.89
N LEU A 26 -5.41 23.72 5.67
CA LEU A 26 -4.71 23.27 4.47
C LEU A 26 -3.30 23.87 4.37
N GLY A 27 -3.15 25.16 4.69
CA GLY A 27 -1.82 25.78 4.69
C GLY A 27 -0.87 25.14 5.68
N THR A 28 -1.33 24.81 6.90
CA THR A 28 -0.52 24.10 7.90
C THR A 28 -0.24 22.67 7.45
N PHE A 29 -1.22 21.98 6.88
CA PHE A 29 -1.05 20.62 6.35
C PHE A 29 0.05 20.58 5.28
N PHE A 30 -0.02 21.41 4.25
CA PHE A 30 0.99 21.39 3.18
C PHE A 30 2.36 21.84 3.67
N PHE A 31 2.43 22.79 4.60
CA PHE A 31 3.69 23.17 5.23
C PHE A 31 4.28 22.02 6.04
N THR A 32 3.49 21.36 6.89
CA THR A 32 3.94 20.20 7.68
C THR A 32 4.36 19.03 6.79
N LEU A 33 3.59 18.77 5.71
CA LEU A 33 3.90 17.76 4.71
C LEU A 33 5.28 18.02 4.09
N LEU A 34 5.54 19.26 3.65
CA LEU A 34 6.83 19.64 3.06
C LEU A 34 7.98 19.44 4.05
N VAL A 35 7.84 19.95 5.28
CA VAL A 35 8.89 19.85 6.31
C VAL A 35 9.20 18.40 6.64
N LEU A 36 8.17 17.58 6.94
CA LEU A 36 8.38 16.18 7.32
C LEU A 36 8.91 15.34 6.15
N THR A 37 8.46 15.61 4.93
CA THR A 37 9.00 14.94 3.73
C THR A 37 10.47 15.29 3.52
N THR A 38 10.85 16.58 3.69
CA THR A 38 12.26 16.99 3.59
C THR A 38 13.12 16.29 4.65
N ILE A 39 12.65 16.22 5.89
CA ILE A 39 13.33 15.49 6.96
C ILE A 39 13.49 14.01 6.61
N ALA A 40 12.42 13.37 6.10
CA ALA A 40 12.48 11.98 5.70
C ALA A 40 13.48 11.71 4.56
N VAL A 41 13.54 12.61 3.57
CA VAL A 41 14.54 12.54 2.48
C VAL A 41 15.96 12.65 3.01
N VAL A 42 16.22 13.59 3.95
CA VAL A 42 17.54 13.75 4.56
C VAL A 42 17.96 12.50 5.35
N ILE A 43 17.04 11.93 6.13
CA ILE A 43 17.30 10.71 6.90
C ILE A 43 17.60 9.55 5.95
N ASP A 44 16.74 9.31 4.95
CA ASP A 44 16.91 8.24 3.98
C ASP A 44 18.23 8.38 3.18
N THR A 45 18.60 9.62 2.80
CA THR A 45 19.88 9.89 2.15
C THR A 45 21.04 9.53 3.06
N SER A 46 20.96 9.84 4.35
CA SER A 46 22.00 9.52 5.33
C SER A 46 22.12 8.00 5.56
N GLU A 47 20.99 7.30 5.65
CA GLU A 47 20.97 5.85 5.87
C GLU A 47 21.51 5.07 4.65
N LYS A 48 21.25 5.56 3.43
CA LYS A 48 21.63 4.87 2.18
C LYS A 48 22.87 5.50 1.50
N ALA A 49 23.60 6.36 2.19
CA ALA A 49 24.74 7.07 1.61
C ALA A 49 25.77 6.12 0.98
N ASP A 50 26.10 5.02 1.68
CA ASP A 50 27.07 4.03 1.20
C ASP A 50 26.57 3.30 -0.06
N ASP A 51 25.29 3.01 -0.14
CA ASP A 51 24.70 2.33 -1.30
C ASP A 51 24.61 3.26 -2.50
N PHE A 52 24.31 4.53 -2.27
CA PHE A 52 24.32 5.55 -3.33
C PHE A 52 25.73 5.78 -3.88
N VAL A 53 26.76 5.80 -3.05
CA VAL A 53 28.16 5.88 -3.51
C VAL A 53 28.55 4.63 -4.31
N LYS A 54 28.16 3.42 -3.86
CA LYS A 54 28.42 2.17 -4.57
C LYS A 54 27.70 2.09 -5.92
N SER A 55 26.53 2.71 -6.06
CA SER A 55 25.78 2.74 -7.32
C SER A 55 26.49 3.49 -8.43
N LYS A 56 27.44 4.36 -8.12
CA LYS A 56 28.16 5.25 -9.05
C LYS A 56 27.27 6.17 -9.89
N LEU A 57 26.02 6.36 -9.46
CA LEU A 57 25.05 7.22 -10.14
C LEU A 57 25.28 8.70 -9.73
N GLY A 58 25.00 9.61 -10.67
CA GLY A 58 25.01 11.04 -10.39
C GLY A 58 23.83 11.46 -9.51
N ALA A 59 23.95 12.64 -8.86
CA ALA A 59 22.87 13.16 -8.01
C ALA A 59 21.52 13.30 -8.76
N TRP A 60 21.56 13.67 -10.05
CA TRP A 60 20.37 13.78 -10.88
C TRP A 60 19.74 12.42 -11.18
N ASP A 61 20.54 11.39 -11.39
CA ASP A 61 20.07 10.03 -11.60
C ASP A 61 19.40 9.47 -10.33
N LEU A 62 19.94 9.78 -9.15
CA LEU A 62 19.31 9.44 -7.87
C LEU A 62 17.95 10.11 -7.70
N VAL A 63 17.83 11.38 -8.09
CA VAL A 63 16.54 12.09 -8.04
C VAL A 63 15.52 11.41 -8.95
N THR A 64 15.88 11.11 -10.19
CA THR A 64 14.95 10.58 -11.20
C THR A 64 14.61 9.10 -11.01
N HIS A 65 15.57 8.28 -10.59
CA HIS A 65 15.39 6.82 -10.47
C HIS A 65 15.06 6.36 -9.05
N TYR A 66 15.15 7.23 -8.05
CA TYR A 66 14.84 6.88 -6.67
C TYR A 66 13.88 7.87 -6.01
N TYR A 67 14.23 9.16 -5.87
CA TYR A 67 13.45 10.12 -5.08
C TYR A 67 12.09 10.46 -5.68
N ILE A 68 11.93 10.43 -7.01
CA ILE A 68 10.59 10.56 -7.65
C ILE A 68 9.64 9.45 -7.17
N GLY A 69 10.16 8.26 -6.88
CA GLY A 69 9.40 7.15 -6.29
C GLY A 69 9.28 7.22 -4.77
N PHE A 70 10.36 7.59 -4.08
CA PHE A 70 10.44 7.62 -2.63
C PHE A 70 9.54 8.68 -1.99
N ILE A 71 9.48 9.89 -2.56
CA ILE A 71 8.70 11.00 -2.00
C ILE A 71 7.19 10.67 -1.94
N PRO A 72 6.51 10.22 -3.01
CA PRO A 72 5.11 9.82 -2.92
C PRO A 72 4.87 8.65 -1.97
N PHE A 73 5.80 7.70 -1.90
CA PHE A 73 5.73 6.57 -0.97
C PHE A 73 5.73 7.04 0.48
N ILE A 74 6.73 7.81 0.89
CA ILE A 74 6.84 8.27 2.29
C ILE A 74 5.68 9.20 2.65
N MET A 75 5.26 10.08 1.72
CA MET A 75 4.08 10.92 1.90
C MET A 75 2.84 10.06 2.16
N SER A 76 2.62 8.99 1.39
CA SER A 76 1.45 8.12 1.56
C SER A 76 1.47 7.41 2.92
N MET A 77 2.63 6.95 3.36
CA MET A 77 2.79 6.23 4.61
C MET A 77 2.48 7.09 5.84
N ILE A 78 2.87 8.37 5.81
CA ILE A 78 2.72 9.28 6.96
C ILE A 78 1.55 10.26 6.80
N PHE A 79 0.74 10.16 5.73
CA PHE A 79 -0.33 11.11 5.41
C PHE A 79 -1.35 11.32 6.54
N PRO A 80 -1.95 10.26 7.15
CA PRO A 80 -2.88 10.44 8.26
C PRO A 80 -2.23 11.10 9.48
N LEU A 81 -0.97 10.75 9.76
CA LEU A 81 -0.18 11.32 10.85
C LEU A 81 0.08 12.82 10.64
N ILE A 82 0.50 13.20 9.43
CA ILE A 82 0.73 14.60 9.06
C ILE A 82 -0.56 15.41 9.22
N THR A 83 -1.68 14.89 8.72
CA THR A 83 -2.98 15.56 8.82
C THR A 83 -3.35 15.82 10.29
N PHE A 84 -3.17 14.82 11.13
CA PHE A 84 -3.43 14.90 12.56
C PHE A 84 -2.54 15.94 13.26
N ILE A 85 -1.22 15.89 13.03
CA ILE A 85 -0.26 16.85 13.58
C ILE A 85 -0.60 18.28 13.14
N ALA A 86 -0.89 18.47 11.86
CA ALA A 86 -1.25 19.78 11.33
C ALA A 86 -2.51 20.33 12.00
N VAL A 87 -3.54 19.49 12.18
CA VAL A 87 -4.79 19.88 12.84
C VAL A 87 -4.54 20.26 14.28
N ILE A 88 -3.82 19.44 15.06
CA ILE A 88 -3.51 19.75 16.44
C ILE A 88 -2.70 21.04 16.55
N TYR A 89 -1.66 21.18 15.74
CA TYR A 89 -0.75 22.32 15.80
C TYR A 89 -1.49 23.65 15.56
N PHE A 90 -2.22 23.79 14.44
CA PHE A 90 -2.89 25.06 14.19
C PHE A 90 -4.06 25.31 15.13
N SER A 91 -4.80 24.27 15.51
CA SER A 91 -5.94 24.38 16.41
C SER A 91 -5.49 24.73 17.83
N SER A 92 -4.43 24.11 18.35
CA SER A 92 -3.83 24.48 19.64
C SER A 92 -3.34 25.91 19.66
N LYS A 93 -2.76 26.39 18.54
CA LYS A 93 -2.35 27.79 18.40
C LYS A 93 -3.53 28.75 18.44
N MET A 94 -4.65 28.39 17.79
CA MET A 94 -5.90 29.16 17.87
C MET A 94 -6.51 29.14 19.28
N ALA A 95 -6.50 27.96 19.94
CA ALA A 95 -6.98 27.84 21.31
C ALA A 95 -6.15 28.67 22.30
N GLY A 96 -4.82 28.66 22.15
CA GLY A 96 -3.91 29.49 22.96
C GLY A 96 -4.18 31.00 22.82
N LYS A 97 -4.59 31.44 21.63
CA LYS A 97 -5.01 32.84 21.37
C LYS A 97 -6.46 33.12 21.75
N SER A 98 -7.17 32.18 22.38
CA SER A 98 -8.59 32.27 22.73
C SER A 98 -9.54 32.49 21.53
N GLU A 99 -9.07 32.23 20.29
CA GLU A 99 -9.88 32.43 19.06
C GLU A 99 -11.13 31.51 19.08
N PHE A 100 -11.04 30.26 19.56
CA PHE A 100 -12.19 29.36 19.68
C PHE A 100 -13.20 29.84 20.72
N ILE A 101 -12.74 30.39 21.85
CA ILE A 101 -13.62 30.94 22.88
C ILE A 101 -14.38 32.14 22.32
N ALA A 102 -13.69 33.03 21.61
CA ALA A 102 -14.33 34.17 20.95
C ALA A 102 -15.38 33.76 19.92
N ILE A 103 -15.10 32.72 19.09
CA ILE A 103 -16.03 32.19 18.13
C ILE A 103 -17.30 31.62 18.81
N LEU A 104 -17.12 30.82 19.87
CA LEU A 104 -18.24 30.22 20.60
C LEU A 104 -19.03 31.28 21.38
N ALA A 105 -18.37 32.28 22.01
CA ALA A 105 -19.00 33.40 22.69
C ALA A 105 -19.78 34.26 21.71
N GLY A 106 -19.39 34.32 20.44
CA GLY A 106 -20.14 34.96 19.35
C GLY A 106 -21.39 34.18 18.89
N GLY A 107 -21.81 33.12 19.61
CA GLY A 107 -23.02 32.33 19.31
C GLY A 107 -22.87 31.29 18.22
N VAL A 108 -21.67 31.01 17.78
CA VAL A 108 -21.42 29.91 16.79
C VAL A 108 -21.49 28.57 17.48
N ARG A 109 -22.40 27.68 17.05
CA ARG A 109 -22.54 26.34 17.57
C ARG A 109 -21.27 25.50 17.32
N TYR A 110 -20.87 24.64 18.25
CA TYR A 110 -19.69 23.80 18.13
C TYR A 110 -19.64 22.97 16.84
N ASN A 111 -20.77 22.36 16.45
CA ASN A 111 -20.87 21.60 15.19
C ASN A 111 -20.62 22.47 13.95
N ARG A 112 -20.98 23.74 13.99
CA ARG A 112 -20.71 24.70 12.92
C ARG A 112 -19.21 24.98 12.80
N MET A 113 -18.51 25.04 13.93
CA MET A 113 -17.07 25.24 13.98
C MET A 113 -16.28 24.02 13.44
N LEU A 114 -16.80 22.79 13.59
CA LEU A 114 -16.16 21.57 13.08
C LEU A 114 -16.32 21.39 11.56
N ARG A 115 -17.31 22.05 10.91
CA ARG A 115 -17.56 21.88 9.46
C ARG A 115 -16.34 22.08 8.58
N PRO A 116 -15.53 23.15 8.70
CA PRO A 116 -14.34 23.33 7.88
C PRO A 116 -13.29 22.22 8.06
N TYR A 117 -13.21 21.61 9.24
CA TYR A 117 -12.33 20.44 9.47
C TYR A 117 -12.81 19.21 8.71
N VAL A 118 -14.12 18.94 8.75
CA VAL A 118 -14.72 17.84 7.99
C VAL A 118 -14.53 18.05 6.48
N ILE A 119 -14.81 19.25 5.98
CA ILE A 119 -14.66 19.55 4.55
C ILE A 119 -13.20 19.40 4.11
N GLY A 120 -12.27 19.96 4.90
CA GLY A 120 -10.83 19.84 4.61
C GLY A 120 -10.35 18.40 4.68
N SER A 121 -10.79 17.62 5.67
CA SER A 121 -10.39 16.21 5.79
C SER A 121 -10.98 15.33 4.69
N VAL A 122 -12.23 15.54 4.30
CA VAL A 122 -12.84 14.82 3.16
C VAL A 122 -12.13 15.16 1.85
N PHE A 123 -11.76 16.43 1.64
CA PHE A 123 -10.96 16.83 0.49
C PHE A 123 -9.59 16.15 0.48
N LEU A 124 -8.86 16.16 1.60
CA LEU A 124 -7.55 15.49 1.72
C LEU A 124 -7.67 13.97 1.61
N ALA A 125 -8.69 13.36 2.21
CA ALA A 125 -8.97 11.94 2.09
C ALA A 125 -9.26 11.52 0.65
N GLY A 126 -10.05 12.30 -0.08
CA GLY A 126 -10.34 12.07 -1.51
C GLY A 126 -9.09 12.17 -2.38
N LEU A 127 -8.26 13.20 -2.15
CA LEU A 127 -6.98 13.37 -2.85
C LEU A 127 -6.03 12.21 -2.58
N PHE A 128 -5.93 11.79 -1.32
CA PHE A 128 -5.12 10.66 -0.91
C PHE A 128 -5.64 9.33 -1.49
N TRP A 129 -6.96 9.13 -1.49
CA TRP A 129 -7.57 7.94 -2.09
C TRP A 129 -7.23 7.82 -3.58
N LEU A 130 -7.39 8.91 -4.34
CA LEU A 130 -7.02 8.93 -5.77
C LEU A 130 -5.53 8.64 -5.98
N ALA A 131 -4.66 9.24 -5.16
CA ALA A 131 -3.23 9.01 -5.24
C ALA A 131 -2.87 7.55 -4.95
N SER A 132 -3.46 6.93 -3.91
CA SER A 132 -3.18 5.56 -3.49
C SER A 132 -3.64 4.50 -4.51
N GLN A 133 -4.64 4.81 -5.36
CA GLN A 133 -5.12 3.88 -6.38
C GLN A 133 -4.15 3.72 -7.57
N TYR A 134 -3.47 4.81 -7.98
CA TYR A 134 -2.70 4.84 -9.23
C TYR A 134 -1.29 5.44 -9.08
N TRP A 135 -1.16 6.61 -8.45
CA TRP A 135 0.11 7.34 -8.42
C TRP A 135 1.14 6.75 -7.48
N VAL A 136 0.72 6.42 -6.27
CA VAL A 136 1.62 5.83 -5.27
C VAL A 136 2.18 4.48 -5.73
N PRO A 137 1.38 3.53 -6.28
CA PRO A 137 1.92 2.29 -6.82
C PRO A 137 2.94 2.49 -7.95
N ARG A 138 2.67 3.40 -8.90
CA ARG A 138 3.61 3.69 -9.98
C ARG A 138 4.90 4.34 -9.49
N ALA A 139 4.81 5.22 -8.51
CA ALA A 139 5.98 5.78 -7.84
C ALA A 139 6.77 4.71 -7.09
N ASN A 140 6.08 3.80 -6.41
CA ASN A 140 6.71 2.67 -5.74
C ASN A 140 7.45 1.73 -6.70
N GLU A 141 6.96 1.53 -7.92
CA GLU A 141 7.67 0.75 -8.94
C GLU A 141 9.10 1.32 -9.15
N ILE A 142 9.21 2.64 -9.36
CA ILE A 142 10.50 3.31 -9.57
C ILE A 142 11.42 3.13 -8.34
N ARG A 143 10.91 3.40 -7.14
CA ARG A 143 11.67 3.30 -5.89
C ARG A 143 12.17 1.89 -5.63
N THR A 144 11.28 0.91 -5.74
CA THR A 144 11.59 -0.48 -5.38
C THR A 144 12.46 -1.18 -6.40
N ASP A 145 12.38 -0.81 -7.67
CA ASP A 145 13.30 -1.30 -8.69
C ASP A 145 14.73 -0.82 -8.42
N PHE A 146 14.90 0.44 -8.04
CA PHE A 146 16.19 0.96 -7.60
C PHE A 146 16.68 0.26 -6.33
N GLN A 147 15.81 0.14 -5.32
CA GLN A 147 16.16 -0.48 -4.04
C GLN A 147 16.60 -1.93 -4.22
N ALA A 148 15.89 -2.71 -5.02
CA ALA A 148 16.24 -4.10 -5.29
C ALA A 148 17.60 -4.26 -5.98
N VAL A 149 17.97 -3.34 -6.86
CA VAL A 149 19.22 -3.41 -7.62
C VAL A 149 20.41 -2.89 -6.81
N TYR A 150 20.27 -1.75 -6.15
CA TYR A 150 21.40 -1.01 -5.60
C TYR A 150 21.53 -1.08 -4.08
N VAL A 151 20.42 -1.28 -3.34
CA VAL A 151 20.42 -1.28 -1.87
C VAL A 151 20.41 -2.69 -1.34
N ASP A 152 19.41 -3.49 -1.73
CA ASP A 152 19.24 -4.84 -1.19
C ASP A 152 20.30 -5.80 -1.75
N GLY A 153 21.02 -5.40 -2.83
CA GLY A 153 21.97 -6.25 -3.55
C GLY A 153 21.28 -7.57 -3.94
N ASN A 154 19.97 -7.54 -4.09
CA ASN A 154 19.15 -8.73 -4.09
C ASN A 154 19.39 -9.49 -5.38
N SER A 155 20.17 -10.53 -5.28
CA SER A 155 20.41 -11.52 -6.33
C SER A 155 19.11 -12.09 -6.92
N SER A 156 17.96 -11.86 -6.30
CA SER A 156 16.65 -12.23 -6.87
C SER A 156 16.22 -11.28 -8.01
N TYR A 157 16.71 -10.04 -8.02
CA TYR A 157 16.59 -9.11 -9.14
C TYR A 157 17.78 -9.23 -10.13
N ASN A 158 18.98 -9.40 -9.58
CA ASN A 158 20.15 -9.83 -10.32
C ASN A 158 20.18 -11.34 -10.23
N SER A 159 19.65 -11.99 -11.26
CA SER A 159 19.63 -13.42 -11.44
C SER A 159 20.96 -14.06 -10.99
N ASP A 160 20.99 -14.57 -9.76
CA ASP A 160 21.90 -15.66 -9.48
C ASP A 160 21.26 -16.90 -10.10
N PRO A 161 21.74 -17.39 -11.25
CA PRO A 161 21.16 -18.54 -11.92
C PRO A 161 21.29 -19.82 -11.09
N TYR A 162 22.05 -19.76 -9.98
CA TYR A 162 22.34 -20.91 -9.11
C TYR A 162 21.51 -20.93 -7.81
N ARG A 163 20.63 -19.96 -7.58
CA ARG A 163 19.75 -20.02 -6.42
C ARG A 163 18.71 -21.10 -6.61
N THR A 164 18.74 -22.09 -5.72
CA THR A 164 17.83 -23.24 -5.63
C THR A 164 16.41 -22.78 -5.28
N ASN A 165 15.72 -22.18 -6.24
CA ASN A 165 14.33 -21.81 -6.05
C ASN A 165 13.47 -22.94 -6.64
N ASN A 166 12.86 -23.72 -5.76
CA ASN A 166 11.81 -24.62 -6.16
C ASN A 166 10.53 -23.81 -6.33
N TYR A 167 9.97 -23.81 -7.51
CA TYR A 167 8.68 -23.21 -7.79
C TYR A 167 7.63 -24.31 -7.85
N TYR A 168 6.55 -24.14 -7.09
CA TYR A 168 5.37 -24.99 -7.12
C TYR A 168 4.18 -24.10 -7.35
N LEU A 169 3.44 -24.37 -8.42
CA LEU A 169 2.32 -23.55 -8.86
C LEU A 169 1.13 -24.47 -9.16
N ARG A 170 -0.03 -24.05 -8.74
CA ARG A 170 -1.28 -24.63 -9.19
C ARG A 170 -1.78 -23.81 -10.38
N VAL A 171 -1.83 -24.44 -11.55
CA VAL A 171 -2.22 -23.78 -12.81
C VAL A 171 -3.73 -23.77 -12.99
N ASP A 172 -4.35 -24.85 -12.57
CA ASP A 172 -5.81 -25.02 -12.54
C ASP A 172 -6.21 -25.94 -11.35
N PRO A 173 -7.49 -26.13 -11.03
CA PRO A 173 -7.92 -26.90 -9.87
C PRO A 173 -7.36 -28.33 -9.79
N THR A 174 -6.91 -28.88 -10.89
CA THR A 174 -6.42 -30.27 -10.99
C THR A 174 -4.96 -30.38 -11.39
N THR A 175 -4.35 -29.31 -11.90
CA THR A 175 -2.99 -29.33 -12.47
C THR A 175 -2.00 -28.58 -11.58
N PHE A 176 -0.97 -29.27 -11.16
CA PHE A 176 0.15 -28.75 -10.39
C PHE A 176 1.41 -28.82 -11.25
N VAL A 177 2.18 -27.73 -11.26
CA VAL A 177 3.46 -27.65 -11.95
C VAL A 177 4.57 -27.25 -11.00
N GLY A 178 5.77 -27.70 -11.26
CA GLY A 178 6.94 -27.25 -10.52
C GLY A 178 8.18 -27.33 -11.38
N PHE A 179 9.18 -26.52 -11.04
CA PHE A 179 10.48 -26.51 -11.67
C PHE A 179 11.54 -25.96 -10.72
N ARG A 180 12.80 -26.23 -11.06
CA ARG A 180 13.96 -25.73 -10.33
C ARG A 180 14.76 -24.77 -11.21
N TYR A 181 15.58 -23.94 -10.58
CA TYR A 181 16.56 -23.09 -11.28
C TYR A 181 15.95 -22.25 -12.41
N TYR A 182 15.03 -21.37 -12.05
CA TYR A 182 14.47 -20.44 -13.03
C TYR A 182 15.44 -19.29 -13.30
N ASP A 183 15.94 -19.20 -14.53
CA ASP A 183 16.72 -18.08 -15.05
C ASP A 183 15.77 -16.99 -15.58
N THR A 184 15.74 -15.88 -14.90
CA THR A 184 14.86 -14.73 -15.24
C THR A 184 15.32 -13.98 -16.50
N VAL A 185 16.61 -14.05 -16.86
CA VAL A 185 17.19 -13.38 -18.06
C VAL A 185 16.85 -14.18 -19.30
N ASN A 186 17.21 -15.46 -19.30
CA ASN A 186 16.98 -16.35 -20.43
C ASN A 186 15.56 -16.93 -20.46
N LYS A 187 14.75 -16.67 -19.41
CA LYS A 187 13.38 -17.21 -19.23
C LYS A 187 13.31 -18.72 -19.38
N THR A 188 14.28 -19.41 -18.78
CA THR A 188 14.42 -20.86 -18.81
C THR A 188 14.39 -21.43 -17.41
N ALA A 189 13.87 -22.64 -17.26
CA ALA A 189 13.97 -23.40 -16.04
C ALA A 189 14.35 -24.87 -16.31
N SER A 190 14.87 -25.54 -15.30
CA SER A 190 15.22 -26.95 -15.36
C SER A 190 14.35 -27.79 -14.43
N ASN A 191 14.38 -29.11 -14.65
CA ASN A 191 13.64 -30.07 -13.85
C ASN A 191 12.15 -29.76 -13.72
N PHE A 192 11.51 -29.47 -14.84
CA PHE A 192 10.08 -29.21 -14.89
C PHE A 192 9.28 -30.50 -14.65
N PHE A 193 8.21 -30.37 -13.87
CA PHE A 193 7.19 -31.39 -13.81
C PHE A 193 5.78 -30.79 -13.82
N MET A 194 4.84 -31.52 -14.38
CA MET A 194 3.41 -31.24 -14.33
C MET A 194 2.68 -32.50 -13.88
N GLN A 195 1.82 -32.37 -12.89
CA GLN A 195 0.96 -33.43 -12.38
C GLN A 195 -0.49 -33.04 -12.45
N LYS A 196 -1.35 -33.95 -12.94
CA LYS A 196 -2.80 -33.77 -12.84
C LYS A 196 -3.36 -34.77 -11.84
N ILE A 197 -4.15 -34.23 -10.90
CA ILE A 197 -4.71 -34.95 -9.78
C ILE A 197 -6.23 -34.95 -9.89
N ARG A 198 -6.85 -36.11 -9.74
CA ARG A 198 -8.28 -36.30 -9.62
C ARG A 198 -8.55 -37.29 -8.50
N ASP A 199 -9.52 -37.00 -7.63
CA ASP A 199 -9.89 -37.86 -6.49
C ASP A 199 -8.68 -38.29 -5.64
N ASN A 200 -7.79 -37.34 -5.33
CA ASN A 200 -6.54 -37.55 -4.60
C ASN A 200 -5.54 -38.53 -5.26
N LYS A 201 -5.71 -38.85 -6.56
CA LYS A 201 -4.83 -39.72 -7.30
C LYS A 201 -4.22 -38.98 -8.50
N VAL A 202 -2.90 -39.16 -8.70
CA VAL A 202 -2.23 -38.65 -9.89
C VAL A 202 -2.58 -39.57 -11.06
N TYR A 203 -3.23 -39.05 -12.08
CA TYR A 203 -3.55 -39.76 -13.30
C TYR A 203 -2.67 -39.40 -14.49
N TYR A 204 -1.96 -38.26 -14.39
CA TYR A 204 -1.07 -37.78 -15.42
C TYR A 204 0.17 -37.14 -14.79
N ASN A 205 1.35 -37.50 -15.27
CA ASN A 205 2.62 -36.89 -14.87
C ASN A 205 3.46 -36.63 -16.12
N LEU A 206 3.96 -35.40 -16.25
CA LEU A 206 4.86 -35.02 -17.30
C LEU A 206 6.11 -34.42 -16.67
N ARG A 207 7.27 -34.88 -17.09
CA ARG A 207 8.56 -34.34 -16.67
C ARG A 207 9.36 -33.92 -17.87
N ALA A 208 9.97 -32.73 -17.79
CA ALA A 208 10.84 -32.21 -18.81
C ALA A 208 12.17 -31.77 -18.18
N GLU A 209 13.24 -31.96 -18.95
CA GLU A 209 14.57 -31.54 -18.50
C GLU A 209 14.67 -30.02 -18.43
N THR A 210 14.19 -29.36 -19.46
CA THR A 210 14.19 -27.89 -19.58
C THR A 210 12.85 -27.35 -20.08
N ILE A 211 12.52 -26.16 -19.62
CA ILE A 211 11.37 -25.38 -20.08
C ILE A 211 11.85 -23.99 -20.47
N HIS A 212 11.41 -23.48 -21.59
CA HIS A 212 11.79 -22.17 -22.13
C HIS A 212 10.56 -21.41 -22.59
N TRP A 213 10.50 -20.10 -22.33
CA TRP A 213 9.43 -19.24 -22.78
C TRP A 213 9.57 -18.86 -24.26
N ASP A 214 8.59 -19.21 -25.06
CA ASP A 214 8.48 -18.77 -26.44
C ASP A 214 7.64 -17.48 -26.52
N ALA A 215 8.31 -16.36 -26.74
CA ALA A 215 7.65 -15.05 -26.80
C ALA A 215 6.76 -14.88 -28.05
N ALA A 216 7.04 -15.61 -29.14
CA ALA A 216 6.26 -15.53 -30.37
C ALA A 216 4.91 -16.22 -30.23
N LYS A 217 4.88 -17.35 -29.54
CA LYS A 217 3.67 -18.15 -29.30
C LYS A 217 2.98 -17.82 -28.00
N LYS A 218 3.66 -17.07 -27.10
CA LYS A 218 3.21 -16.78 -25.72
C LYS A 218 2.90 -18.06 -24.93
N ASP A 219 3.73 -19.08 -25.12
CA ASP A 219 3.63 -20.39 -24.44
C ASP A 219 4.99 -20.86 -23.94
N TRP A 220 4.99 -22.02 -23.24
CA TRP A 220 6.19 -22.65 -22.73
C TRP A 220 6.58 -23.84 -23.59
N LYS A 221 7.78 -23.80 -24.14
CA LYS A 221 8.39 -24.90 -24.86
C LYS A 221 9.15 -25.80 -23.90
N LEU A 222 8.79 -27.08 -23.84
CA LEU A 222 9.43 -28.11 -23.03
C LEU A 222 10.32 -28.96 -23.94
N ASN A 223 11.47 -29.40 -23.41
CA ASN A 223 12.39 -30.29 -24.12
C ASN A 223 12.72 -31.53 -23.27
N ASN A 224 13.01 -32.62 -23.93
CA ASN A 224 13.34 -33.93 -23.34
C ASN A 224 12.27 -34.37 -22.33
N ILE A 225 11.10 -34.71 -22.83
CA ILE A 225 9.89 -34.92 -22.03
C ILE A 225 9.66 -36.42 -21.87
N ILE A 226 9.29 -36.79 -20.64
CA ILE A 226 8.75 -38.13 -20.28
C ILE A 226 7.29 -37.89 -19.83
N GLU A 227 6.35 -38.34 -20.66
CA GLU A 227 4.93 -38.38 -20.33
C GLU A 227 4.56 -39.71 -19.72
N ARG A 228 3.87 -39.69 -18.58
CA ARG A 228 3.38 -40.87 -17.86
C ARG A 228 1.88 -40.74 -17.66
N LYS A 229 1.10 -41.62 -18.23
CA LYS A 229 -0.35 -41.78 -18.01
C LYS A 229 -0.61 -42.97 -17.10
N ILE A 230 -1.47 -42.80 -16.10
CA ILE A 230 -1.79 -43.80 -15.09
C ILE A 230 -3.27 -44.10 -15.17
N GLU A 231 -3.63 -45.32 -15.58
CA GLU A 231 -5.01 -45.79 -15.67
C GLU A 231 -5.17 -47.02 -14.76
N GLY A 232 -5.54 -46.79 -13.52
CA GLY A 232 -5.60 -47.82 -12.49
C GLY A 232 -4.22 -48.41 -12.20
N LEU A 233 -4.01 -49.67 -12.54
CA LEU A 233 -2.70 -50.37 -12.37
C LEU A 233 -1.86 -50.36 -13.64
N LYS A 234 -2.38 -49.82 -14.77
CA LYS A 234 -1.64 -49.75 -16.03
C LYS A 234 -0.97 -48.36 -16.14
N GLU A 235 0.27 -48.36 -16.52
CA GLU A 235 1.06 -47.17 -16.78
C GLU A 235 1.60 -47.19 -18.19
N THR A 236 1.45 -46.02 -18.86
CA THR A 236 1.99 -45.82 -20.21
C THR A 236 3.04 -44.71 -20.15
N LEU A 237 4.27 -45.04 -20.56
CA LEU A 237 5.36 -44.07 -20.68
C LEU A 237 5.61 -43.74 -22.14
N LYS A 238 5.73 -42.46 -22.45
CA LYS A 238 6.06 -41.97 -23.78
C LYS A 238 7.15 -40.92 -23.69
N LYS A 239 8.19 -41.04 -24.48
CA LYS A 239 9.23 -40.03 -24.65
C LYS A 239 8.85 -39.10 -25.80
N ILE A 240 8.97 -37.78 -25.56
CA ILE A 240 8.65 -36.73 -26.54
C ILE A 240 9.82 -35.74 -26.52
N ASP A 241 10.32 -35.37 -27.68
CA ASP A 241 11.47 -34.46 -27.75
C ASP A 241 11.09 -33.02 -27.39
N THR A 242 9.99 -32.52 -27.95
CA THR A 242 9.53 -31.16 -27.68
C THR A 242 8.00 -31.09 -27.61
N LEU A 243 7.48 -30.24 -26.70
CA LEU A 243 6.05 -29.99 -26.53
C LEU A 243 5.84 -28.51 -26.14
N HIS A 244 4.83 -27.88 -26.71
CA HIS A 244 4.37 -26.56 -26.29
C HIS A 244 3.20 -26.70 -25.32
N VAL A 245 3.28 -26.02 -24.17
CA VAL A 245 2.24 -26.06 -23.14
C VAL A 245 1.90 -24.65 -22.68
N ASN A 246 0.62 -24.34 -22.69
CA ASN A 246 0.14 -23.11 -22.07
C ASN A 246 -0.13 -23.38 -20.58
N LEU A 247 0.70 -22.78 -19.75
CA LEU A 247 0.60 -22.91 -18.28
C LEU A 247 -0.20 -21.80 -17.62
N ASN A 248 -0.79 -20.84 -18.40
CA ASN A 248 -1.43 -19.63 -17.89
C ASN A 248 -0.54 -18.85 -16.88
N VAL A 249 0.77 -18.97 -17.04
CA VAL A 249 1.80 -18.32 -16.23
C VAL A 249 2.80 -17.67 -17.17
N VAL A 250 3.03 -16.37 -17.00
CA VAL A 250 4.01 -15.63 -17.81
C VAL A 250 5.32 -15.47 -17.00
N PRO A 251 6.48 -15.33 -17.70
CA PRO A 251 7.79 -15.19 -17.04
C PRO A 251 7.86 -14.08 -15.98
N LYS A 252 7.11 -13.00 -16.18
CA LYS A 252 7.05 -11.87 -15.24
C LYS A 252 6.46 -12.27 -13.88
N GLU A 253 5.54 -13.22 -13.84
CA GLU A 253 4.89 -13.71 -12.61
C GLU A 253 5.77 -14.67 -11.80
N LEU A 254 6.76 -15.28 -12.44
CA LEU A 254 7.72 -16.18 -11.79
C LEU A 254 8.83 -15.42 -11.06
N ARG A 255 8.88 -14.12 -11.22
CA ARG A 255 9.84 -13.28 -10.54
C ARG A 255 9.38 -13.09 -9.09
N ARG A 256 10.15 -13.53 -8.12
CA ARG A 256 9.92 -13.19 -6.71
C ARG A 256 10.21 -11.71 -6.53
N ASP A 257 9.16 -10.94 -6.39
CA ASP A 257 9.23 -9.52 -6.10
C ASP A 257 8.57 -9.29 -4.73
N ASP A 258 9.38 -9.11 -3.70
CA ASP A 258 8.90 -8.86 -2.33
C ASP A 258 8.11 -7.54 -2.23
N TYR A 259 8.29 -6.65 -3.21
CA TYR A 259 7.62 -5.36 -3.32
C TYR A 259 6.40 -5.37 -4.26
N LEU A 260 6.03 -6.53 -4.82
CA LEU A 260 4.99 -6.62 -5.85
C LEU A 260 3.66 -5.99 -5.40
N LYS A 261 3.25 -6.20 -4.13
CA LYS A 261 2.03 -5.63 -3.56
C LYS A 261 2.00 -4.10 -3.62
N ASP A 262 3.18 -3.47 -3.49
CA ASP A 262 3.34 -2.02 -3.42
C ASP A 262 3.40 -1.37 -4.83
N LYS A 263 3.74 -2.16 -5.86
CA LYS A 263 3.90 -1.70 -7.26
C LYS A 263 2.62 -1.77 -8.06
N LEU A 264 1.77 -2.76 -7.79
CA LEU A 264 0.55 -2.98 -8.55
C LEU A 264 -0.47 -1.87 -8.30
N THR A 265 -1.01 -1.29 -9.36
CA THR A 265 -2.20 -0.43 -9.26
C THR A 265 -3.39 -1.24 -8.73
N THR A 266 -4.40 -0.57 -8.20
CA THR A 266 -5.54 -1.30 -7.61
C THR A 266 -6.26 -2.26 -8.58
N PRO A 267 -6.49 -1.92 -9.86
CA PRO A 267 -7.04 -2.88 -10.81
C PRO A 267 -6.11 -4.08 -11.05
N GLU A 268 -4.80 -3.83 -11.19
CA GLU A 268 -3.80 -4.89 -11.37
C GLU A 268 -3.72 -5.79 -10.12
N LEU A 269 -3.77 -5.19 -8.92
CA LEU A 269 -3.76 -5.92 -7.65
C LEU A 269 -5.00 -6.82 -7.50
N LYS A 270 -6.18 -6.35 -7.87
CA LYS A 270 -7.41 -7.15 -7.87
C LYS A 270 -7.31 -8.33 -8.83
N GLN A 271 -6.81 -8.09 -10.03
CA GLN A 271 -6.61 -9.14 -11.01
C GLN A 271 -5.57 -10.17 -10.53
N PHE A 272 -4.46 -9.70 -9.96
CA PHE A 272 -3.44 -10.56 -9.38
C PHE A 272 -4.00 -11.44 -8.25
N ILE A 273 -4.71 -10.85 -7.29
CA ILE A 273 -5.35 -11.61 -6.18
C ILE A 273 -6.29 -12.68 -6.74
N HIS A 274 -7.13 -12.34 -7.72
CA HIS A 274 -8.06 -13.29 -8.32
C HIS A 274 -7.35 -14.48 -8.98
N MET A 275 -6.27 -14.21 -9.72
CA MET A 275 -5.47 -15.27 -10.36
C MET A 275 -4.78 -16.16 -9.31
N GLU A 276 -4.23 -15.58 -8.28
CA GLU A 276 -3.55 -16.32 -7.20
C GLU A 276 -4.54 -17.12 -6.32
N GLU A 277 -5.79 -16.66 -6.17
CA GLU A 277 -6.87 -17.43 -5.53
C GLU A 277 -7.19 -18.71 -6.32
N ILE A 278 -7.29 -18.60 -7.65
CA ILE A 278 -7.50 -19.77 -8.53
C ILE A 278 -6.32 -20.74 -8.41
N ARG A 279 -5.10 -20.23 -8.30
CA ARG A 279 -3.89 -21.02 -8.14
C ARG A 279 -3.78 -21.68 -6.75
N GLY A 280 -4.55 -21.19 -5.75
CA GLY A 280 -4.46 -21.66 -4.37
C GLY A 280 -3.13 -21.30 -3.71
N SER A 281 -2.57 -20.13 -4.08
CA SER A 281 -1.28 -19.66 -3.56
C SER A 281 -1.38 -19.29 -2.08
N GLU A 282 -0.33 -19.60 -1.32
CA GLU A 282 -0.20 -19.19 0.08
C GLU A 282 0.21 -17.72 0.19
N GLY A 283 -0.09 -17.08 1.33
CA GLY A 283 0.33 -15.70 1.62
C GLY A 283 -0.50 -14.60 0.95
N LEU A 284 -1.64 -14.94 0.33
CA LEU A 284 -2.56 -13.98 -0.30
C LEU A 284 -3.07 -12.89 0.63
N ASN A 285 -3.09 -13.15 1.94
CA ASN A 285 -3.54 -12.17 2.92
C ASN A 285 -2.72 -10.87 2.85
N THR A 286 -1.44 -10.94 2.50
CA THR A 286 -0.59 -9.74 2.33
C THR A 286 -1.11 -8.82 1.24
N PHE A 287 -1.53 -9.37 0.09
CA PHE A 287 -2.08 -8.62 -1.03
C PHE A 287 -3.50 -8.14 -0.75
N LYS A 288 -4.32 -8.97 -0.11
CA LYS A 288 -5.70 -8.61 0.28
C LYS A 288 -5.73 -7.49 1.32
N VAL A 289 -4.85 -7.54 2.33
CA VAL A 289 -4.72 -6.47 3.32
C VAL A 289 -4.33 -5.16 2.64
N GLU A 290 -3.33 -5.18 1.75
CA GLU A 290 -2.93 -3.99 0.99
C GLU A 290 -4.10 -3.41 0.19
N LEU A 291 -4.87 -4.25 -0.50
CA LEU A 291 -6.04 -3.83 -1.26
C LEU A 291 -7.07 -3.11 -0.38
N PHE A 292 -7.44 -3.70 0.77
CA PHE A 292 -8.41 -3.10 1.69
C PHE A 292 -7.83 -1.87 2.42
N HIS A 293 -6.53 -1.84 2.65
CA HIS A 293 -5.84 -0.73 3.30
C HIS A 293 -5.87 0.55 2.45
N ARG A 294 -5.80 0.43 1.12
CA ARG A 294 -5.94 1.56 0.19
C ARG A 294 -7.30 2.26 0.28
N ASP A 295 -8.35 1.51 0.62
CA ASP A 295 -9.68 2.07 0.85
C ASP A 295 -9.87 2.54 2.30
N ALA A 296 -9.27 1.86 3.28
CA ALA A 296 -9.43 2.17 4.70
C ALA A 296 -8.61 3.41 5.14
N THR A 297 -7.39 3.58 4.64
CA THR A 297 -6.50 4.67 5.07
C THR A 297 -7.04 6.09 4.83
N PRO A 298 -7.76 6.40 3.73
CA PRO A 298 -8.40 7.71 3.58
C PRO A 298 -9.39 8.03 4.70
N PHE A 299 -10.10 7.04 5.24
CA PHE A 299 -11.02 7.25 6.36
C PHE A 299 -10.28 7.60 7.65
N SER A 300 -9.06 7.07 7.86
CA SER A 300 -8.24 7.46 9.00
C SER A 300 -7.89 8.94 9.00
N VAL A 301 -7.73 9.56 7.81
CA VAL A 301 -7.49 11.01 7.67
C VAL A 301 -8.66 11.81 8.27
N ILE A 302 -9.90 11.39 7.98
CA ILE A 302 -11.10 12.05 8.51
C ILE A 302 -11.21 11.85 10.03
N ILE A 303 -11.04 10.62 10.50
CA ILE A 303 -11.16 10.26 11.92
C ILE A 303 -10.10 10.99 12.74
N MET A 304 -8.85 10.95 12.30
CA MET A 304 -7.73 11.61 12.99
C MET A 304 -7.90 13.14 12.98
N THR A 305 -8.39 13.74 11.88
CA THR A 305 -8.72 15.16 11.84
C THR A 305 -9.76 15.53 12.89
N LEU A 306 -10.84 14.75 13.03
CA LEU A 306 -11.88 14.99 14.01
C LEU A 306 -11.36 14.88 15.43
N ILE A 307 -10.60 13.83 15.73
CA ILE A 307 -9.97 13.66 17.05
C ILE A 307 -9.05 14.83 17.36
N GLY A 308 -8.18 15.21 16.42
CA GLY A 308 -7.25 16.32 16.58
C GLY A 308 -7.97 17.65 16.82
N ALA A 309 -9.03 17.92 16.06
CA ALA A 309 -9.84 19.11 16.23
C ALA A 309 -10.53 19.16 17.61
N ILE A 310 -11.11 18.03 18.06
CA ILE A 310 -11.82 17.97 19.34
C ILE A 310 -10.83 18.14 20.52
N ILE A 311 -9.67 17.51 20.48
CA ILE A 311 -8.66 17.62 21.54
C ILE A 311 -8.10 19.05 21.59
N ALA A 312 -7.74 19.61 20.44
CA ALA A 312 -7.05 20.88 20.38
C ALA A 312 -7.96 22.10 20.65
N THR A 313 -9.28 21.96 20.47
CA THR A 313 -10.23 23.07 20.76
C THR A 313 -10.49 23.25 22.25
N ARG A 314 -10.12 22.28 23.10
CA ARG A 314 -10.29 22.41 24.55
C ARG A 314 -9.14 23.23 25.14
N LYS A 315 -9.49 24.23 25.96
CA LYS A 315 -8.49 24.98 26.73
C LYS A 315 -8.00 24.09 27.90
N ILE A 316 -6.74 23.68 27.85
CA ILE A 316 -6.10 22.87 28.89
C ILE A 316 -5.07 23.76 29.62
N ARG A 317 -4.98 23.61 30.95
CA ARG A 317 -4.05 24.40 31.79
C ARG A 317 -2.55 24.17 31.46
N GLY A 318 -2.22 23.11 30.73
CA GLY A 318 -0.85 22.78 30.26
C GLY A 318 -0.37 23.49 28.98
N GLY A 319 -1.17 24.38 28.41
CA GLY A 319 -0.82 25.10 27.16
C GLY A 319 -0.84 24.21 25.89
N SER A 320 -0.40 24.78 24.76
CA SER A 320 -0.39 24.09 23.45
C SER A 320 0.55 22.88 23.38
N GLY A 321 1.62 22.88 24.18
CA GLY A 321 2.58 21.76 24.20
C GLY A 321 1.98 20.46 24.75
N PHE A 322 1.12 20.53 25.78
CA PHE A 322 0.47 19.35 26.33
C PHE A 322 -0.54 18.72 25.35
N GLN A 323 -1.27 19.55 24.60
CA GLN A 323 -2.18 19.05 23.55
C GLN A 323 -1.40 18.35 22.43
N LEU A 324 -0.25 18.89 22.05
CA LEU A 324 0.62 18.30 21.07
C LEU A 324 1.18 16.95 21.55
N ALA A 325 1.58 16.87 22.83
CA ALA A 325 2.08 15.63 23.43
C ALA A 325 1.02 14.50 23.41
N ILE A 326 -0.22 14.81 23.85
CA ILE A 326 -1.34 13.86 23.74
C ILE A 326 -1.55 13.44 22.29
N GLY A 327 -1.47 14.39 21.36
CA GLY A 327 -1.61 14.11 19.95
C GLY A 327 -0.55 13.13 19.44
N ILE A 328 0.72 13.34 19.78
CA ILE A 328 1.81 12.44 19.39
C ILE A 328 1.58 11.03 19.93
N VAL A 329 1.18 10.89 21.19
CA VAL A 329 0.88 9.59 21.80
C VAL A 329 -0.28 8.89 21.06
N MET A 330 -1.35 9.61 20.76
CA MET A 330 -2.48 9.04 20.01
C MET A 330 -2.09 8.63 18.59
N ALA A 331 -1.31 9.43 17.90
CA ALA A 331 -0.80 9.12 16.58
C ALA A 331 0.11 7.88 16.59
N ALA A 332 1.02 7.80 17.56
CA ALA A 332 1.88 6.62 17.72
C ALA A 332 1.04 5.36 18.00
N THR A 333 0.03 5.46 18.89
CA THR A 333 -0.89 4.35 19.18
C THR A 333 -1.65 3.90 17.93
N PHE A 334 -2.11 4.84 17.10
CA PHE A 334 -2.76 4.52 15.84
C PHE A 334 -1.83 3.74 14.89
N VAL A 335 -0.60 4.24 14.68
CA VAL A 335 0.38 3.61 13.80
C VAL A 335 0.77 2.22 14.30
N VAL A 336 1.02 2.08 15.61
CA VAL A 336 1.35 0.78 16.21
C VAL A 336 0.20 -0.20 16.02
N MET A 337 -1.04 0.20 16.29
CA MET A 337 -2.22 -0.64 16.10
C MET A 337 -2.42 -1.04 14.65
N ASP A 338 -2.19 -0.13 13.71
CA ASP A 338 -2.26 -0.41 12.27
C ASP A 338 -1.25 -1.50 11.89
N LYS A 339 0.02 -1.37 12.30
CA LYS A 339 1.07 -2.37 12.01
C LYS A 339 0.79 -3.73 12.65
N PHE A 340 0.30 -3.74 13.90
CA PHE A 340 -0.10 -4.99 14.56
C PHE A 340 -1.26 -5.67 13.81
N SER A 341 -2.29 -4.90 13.45
CA SER A 341 -3.45 -5.43 12.73
C SER A 341 -3.05 -6.08 11.41
N VAL A 342 -2.20 -5.42 10.61
CA VAL A 342 -1.64 -5.97 9.37
C VAL A 342 -0.84 -7.25 9.65
N THR A 343 0.01 -7.25 10.69
CA THR A 343 0.84 -8.41 11.05
C THR A 343 -0.02 -9.62 11.45
N PHE A 344 -1.08 -9.41 12.24
CA PHE A 344 -2.00 -10.48 12.63
C PHE A 344 -2.77 -11.08 11.44
N SER A 345 -3.00 -10.32 10.38
CA SER A 345 -3.62 -10.85 9.16
C SER A 345 -2.63 -11.58 8.25
N THR A 346 -1.40 -11.07 8.16
CA THR A 346 -0.40 -11.65 7.25
C THR A 346 0.30 -12.88 7.82
N LYS A 347 0.42 -12.97 9.15
CA LYS A 347 1.09 -14.08 9.86
C LYS A 347 0.16 -14.89 10.77
N GLY A 348 -1.09 -14.50 10.91
CA GLY A 348 -2.11 -15.14 11.73
C GLY A 348 -3.41 -15.30 10.95
N ASP A 349 -4.52 -15.48 11.68
CA ASP A 349 -5.81 -15.83 11.12
C ASP A 349 -6.80 -14.66 11.03
N LEU A 350 -6.34 -13.41 11.28
CA LEU A 350 -7.23 -12.26 11.21
C LEU A 350 -7.65 -11.99 9.76
N PRO A 351 -8.98 -11.91 9.47
CA PRO A 351 -9.44 -11.63 8.11
C PRO A 351 -8.88 -10.30 7.57
N PRO A 352 -8.38 -10.27 6.31
CA PRO A 352 -7.71 -9.11 5.74
C PRO A 352 -8.54 -7.81 5.77
N MET A 353 -9.83 -7.91 5.52
CA MET A 353 -10.74 -6.77 5.60
C MET A 353 -10.82 -6.20 7.02
N LEU A 354 -10.97 -7.05 8.02
CA LEU A 354 -11.00 -6.62 9.42
C LEU A 354 -9.67 -5.99 9.83
N ALA A 355 -8.55 -6.56 9.41
CA ALA A 355 -7.22 -6.02 9.70
C ALA A 355 -7.04 -4.59 9.19
N ALA A 356 -7.47 -4.32 7.96
CA ALA A 356 -7.36 -2.99 7.37
C ALA A 356 -8.28 -1.95 8.03
N TRP A 357 -9.45 -2.35 8.51
CA TRP A 357 -10.44 -1.44 9.08
C TRP A 357 -10.40 -1.32 10.61
N LEU A 358 -9.78 -2.26 11.32
CA LEU A 358 -9.76 -2.31 12.79
C LEU A 358 -9.26 -1.02 13.44
N PRO A 359 -8.14 -0.39 13.01
CA PRO A 359 -7.71 0.89 13.54
C PRO A 359 -8.77 1.98 13.39
N ASN A 360 -9.40 2.03 12.22
CA ASN A 360 -10.44 3.02 11.92
C ASN A 360 -11.69 2.83 12.78
N ILE A 361 -12.11 1.60 13.03
CA ILE A 361 -13.26 1.29 13.89
C ILE A 361 -12.98 1.73 15.33
N ILE A 362 -11.82 1.39 15.88
CA ILE A 362 -11.47 1.72 17.25
C ILE A 362 -11.31 3.24 17.42
N PHE A 363 -10.54 3.89 16.55
CA PHE A 363 -10.35 5.34 16.64
C PHE A 363 -11.61 6.12 16.26
N GLY A 364 -12.45 5.59 15.38
CA GLY A 364 -13.78 6.12 15.12
C GLY A 364 -14.65 6.13 16.37
N GLY A 365 -14.64 5.02 17.14
CA GLY A 365 -15.28 4.95 18.47
C GLY A 365 -14.71 5.98 19.45
N VAL A 366 -13.40 6.15 19.49
CA VAL A 366 -12.73 7.19 20.31
C VAL A 366 -13.20 8.59 19.88
N ALA A 367 -13.28 8.87 18.58
CA ALA A 367 -13.75 10.16 18.06
C ALA A 367 -15.19 10.46 18.52
N VAL A 368 -16.09 9.46 18.45
CA VAL A 368 -17.47 9.58 18.90
C VAL A 368 -17.55 9.85 20.40
N VAL A 369 -16.82 9.10 21.22
CA VAL A 369 -16.78 9.30 22.68
C VAL A 369 -16.25 10.70 23.04
N LEU A 370 -15.17 11.15 22.39
CA LEU A 370 -14.61 12.48 22.61
C LEU A 370 -15.62 13.58 22.19
N TYR A 371 -16.33 13.38 21.10
CA TYR A 371 -17.35 14.32 20.63
C TYR A 371 -18.55 14.43 21.60
N ILE A 372 -19.03 13.29 22.13
CA ILE A 372 -20.15 13.29 23.10
C ILE A 372 -19.74 13.96 24.42
N LYS A 373 -18.53 13.73 24.90
CA LYS A 373 -18.00 14.32 26.14
C LYS A 373 -17.56 15.77 26.01
N THR A 374 -17.65 16.36 24.83
CA THR A 374 -17.30 17.78 24.64
C THR A 374 -18.50 18.66 24.97
N PRO A 375 -18.36 19.67 25.86
CA PRO A 375 -19.40 20.65 26.12
C PRO A 375 -19.75 21.35 24.79
N LYS A 376 -21.04 21.45 24.49
CA LYS A 376 -21.56 22.01 23.21
C LYS A 376 -22.01 23.43 23.40
#